data_caa52d11024c62c4e122031dd5401e2a
#
_entry.id   caa52d11024c62c4e122031dd5401e2a
#
_cell.length_a   1.000
_cell.length_b   1.000
_cell.length_c   1.000
_cell.angle_alpha   90.00
_cell.angle_beta   90.00
_cell.angle_gamma   90.00
#
_symmetry.space_group_name_H-M   'P 1'
#
loop_
_entity.id
_entity.type
_entity.pdbx_description
1 polymer ?
#
loop_
_entity_poly.entity_id
_entity_poly.type
_entity_poly.pdbx_seq_one_letter_code
_entity_poly.pdbx_strand_id
1 'polypeptide(L)'
;RFILLFSISVLQSQSIWVQDIDVSSKKNGVFIKVRSDKPLNPEQVAGWFNESTSWYYMTLHEADGDTSQLEKAKLAYPVKQIECIRAGESLQIGLRLASSVEQSEFYYASDPPELLASLRFPISDVLASIAPEKQPNTMIVKKTSTKRPIWIRAAYFVGAGLTGAGFLSGETQKGWEVPVGMGIIAVAYVAENFIIGERND
;
A
#
# COMPACT_ATOMS: atom_id res chain seq x y z
N ARG A 1 -51.11 -39.20 -18.98
CA ARG A 1 -50.59 -37.94 -18.44
C ARG A 1 -49.20 -38.24 -17.88
N PHE A 2 -48.15 -38.02 -18.68
CA PHE A 2 -46.76 -38.19 -18.27
C PHE A 2 -46.31 -36.91 -17.56
N ILE A 3 -45.93 -37.00 -16.27
CA ILE A 3 -45.30 -35.93 -15.53
C ILE A 3 -43.78 -36.06 -15.70
N LEU A 4 -43.20 -35.17 -16.51
CA LEU A 4 -41.75 -35.03 -16.65
C LEU A 4 -41.23 -34.28 -15.41
N LEU A 5 -40.63 -35.02 -14.49
CA LEU A 5 -39.88 -34.43 -13.36
C LEU A 5 -38.54 -33.91 -13.89
N PHE A 6 -38.43 -32.58 -14.02
CA PHE A 6 -37.16 -31.88 -14.30
C PHE A 6 -36.35 -31.78 -12.99
N SER A 7 -35.38 -32.67 -12.86
CA SER A 7 -34.40 -32.54 -11.75
C SER A 7 -33.44 -31.41 -12.08
N ILE A 8 -33.62 -30.28 -11.41
CA ILE A 8 -32.65 -29.17 -11.43
C ILE A 8 -31.48 -29.58 -10.52
N SER A 9 -30.38 -30.07 -11.12
CA SER A 9 -29.12 -30.24 -10.40
C SER A 9 -28.53 -28.89 -10.13
N VAL A 10 -28.63 -28.41 -8.90
CA VAL A 10 -27.91 -27.24 -8.45
C VAL A 10 -26.42 -27.66 -8.35
N LEU A 11 -25.61 -27.24 -9.32
CA LEU A 11 -24.14 -27.31 -9.19
C LEU A 11 -23.77 -26.39 -8.06
N GLN A 12 -23.59 -26.92 -6.87
CA GLN A 12 -22.90 -26.21 -5.79
C GLN A 12 -21.43 -26.14 -6.18
N SER A 13 -20.98 -24.95 -6.57
CA SER A 13 -19.55 -24.63 -6.63
C SER A 13 -18.98 -24.82 -5.21
N GLN A 14 -18.13 -25.84 -5.06
CA GLN A 14 -17.47 -26.07 -3.78
C GLN A 14 -16.32 -25.07 -3.66
N SER A 15 -16.46 -24.09 -2.77
CA SER A 15 -15.40 -23.13 -2.48
C SER A 15 -14.11 -23.84 -2.06
N ILE A 16 -12.98 -23.28 -2.46
CA ILE A 16 -11.64 -23.75 -2.09
C ILE A 16 -11.38 -23.31 -0.64
N TRP A 17 -10.96 -24.24 0.20
CA TRP A 17 -10.67 -23.94 1.60
C TRP A 17 -9.19 -23.64 1.81
N VAL A 18 -8.89 -22.40 2.19
CA VAL A 18 -7.53 -21.98 2.56
C VAL A 18 -7.23 -22.44 3.98
N GLN A 19 -6.17 -23.22 4.14
CA GLN A 19 -5.79 -23.87 5.39
C GLN A 19 -4.73 -23.09 6.17
N ASP A 20 -3.78 -22.49 5.43
CA ASP A 20 -2.61 -21.86 6.06
C ASP A 20 -1.93 -20.86 5.12
N ILE A 21 -1.26 -19.87 5.74
CA ILE A 21 -0.45 -18.87 5.04
C ILE A 21 0.94 -18.86 5.70
N ASP A 22 1.98 -19.03 4.89
CA ASP A 22 3.37 -18.93 5.31
C ASP A 22 4.06 -17.76 4.58
N VAL A 23 4.76 -16.92 5.33
CA VAL A 23 5.44 -15.74 4.80
C VAL A 23 6.93 -15.87 5.00
N SER A 24 7.69 -15.86 3.91
CA SER A 24 9.15 -15.97 3.95
C SER A 24 9.81 -14.81 3.23
N SER A 25 10.77 -14.19 3.92
CA SER A 25 11.54 -13.05 3.39
C SER A 25 12.72 -13.51 2.55
N LYS A 26 13.01 -12.75 1.49
CA LYS A 26 14.20 -12.86 0.65
C LYS A 26 14.88 -11.49 0.56
N LYS A 27 16.12 -11.46 0.06
CA LYS A 27 16.90 -10.21 -0.03
C LYS A 27 16.19 -9.12 -0.85
N ASN A 28 15.45 -9.50 -1.89
CA ASN A 28 14.81 -8.59 -2.86
C ASN A 28 13.31 -8.71 -2.91
N GLY A 29 12.68 -9.31 -1.89
CA GLY A 29 11.23 -9.49 -1.88
C GLY A 29 10.72 -10.40 -0.78
N VAL A 30 9.48 -10.81 -0.93
CA VAL A 30 8.82 -11.72 -0.02
C VAL A 30 8.07 -12.80 -0.80
N PHE A 31 8.09 -14.02 -0.29
CA PHE A 31 7.24 -15.11 -0.76
C PHE A 31 6.10 -15.34 0.23
N ILE A 32 4.90 -15.44 -0.30
CA ILE A 32 3.70 -15.76 0.44
C ILE A 32 3.19 -17.08 -0.13
N LYS A 33 3.20 -18.12 0.69
CA LYS A 33 2.68 -19.42 0.34
C LYS A 33 1.32 -19.60 0.96
N VAL A 34 0.33 -19.89 0.15
CA VAL A 34 -1.04 -20.18 0.58
C VAL A 34 -1.32 -21.65 0.30
N ARG A 35 -1.65 -22.41 1.33
CA ARG A 35 -2.05 -23.81 1.22
C ARG A 35 -3.58 -23.92 1.24
N SER A 36 -4.10 -24.78 0.39
CA SER A 36 -5.54 -24.99 0.25
C SER A 36 -5.88 -26.49 0.18
N ASP A 37 -7.15 -26.80 0.25
CA ASP A 37 -7.66 -28.18 0.10
C ASP A 37 -7.71 -28.62 -1.36
N LYS A 38 -7.79 -27.66 -2.30
CA LYS A 38 -7.82 -27.86 -3.74
C LYS A 38 -6.92 -26.85 -4.45
N PRO A 39 -6.37 -27.19 -5.62
CA PRO A 39 -5.54 -26.27 -6.38
C PRO A 39 -6.32 -25.03 -6.83
N LEU A 40 -5.70 -23.87 -6.70
CA LEU A 40 -6.16 -22.60 -7.24
C LEU A 40 -5.75 -22.47 -8.71
N ASN A 41 -6.62 -21.87 -9.53
CA ASN A 41 -6.34 -21.58 -10.92
C ASN A 41 -5.96 -20.10 -11.10
N PRO A 42 -5.21 -19.74 -12.17
CA PRO A 42 -4.81 -18.36 -12.44
C PRO A 42 -5.96 -17.36 -12.49
N GLU A 43 -7.12 -17.77 -12.99
CA GLU A 43 -8.30 -16.92 -13.10
C GLU A 43 -8.97 -16.61 -11.76
N GLN A 44 -8.64 -17.41 -10.73
CA GLN A 44 -9.17 -17.24 -9.37
C GLN A 44 -8.31 -16.34 -8.50
N VAL A 45 -7.15 -15.86 -8.98
CA VAL A 45 -6.20 -15.10 -8.17
C VAL A 45 -5.95 -13.74 -8.79
N ALA A 46 -6.22 -12.69 -8.02
CA ALA A 46 -5.88 -11.32 -8.39
C ALA A 46 -5.03 -10.68 -7.29
N GLY A 47 -4.03 -9.90 -7.69
CA GLY A 47 -3.17 -9.19 -6.74
C GLY A 47 -2.86 -7.78 -7.20
N TRP A 48 -2.81 -6.84 -6.26
CA TRP A 48 -2.46 -5.45 -6.53
C TRP A 48 -1.87 -4.77 -5.30
N PHE A 49 -1.00 -3.79 -5.54
CA PHE A 49 -0.35 -2.99 -4.50
C PHE A 49 -0.92 -1.59 -4.46
N ASN A 50 -1.27 -1.11 -3.27
CA ASN A 50 -1.70 0.26 -3.04
C ASN A 50 -0.53 1.06 -2.47
N GLU A 51 0.09 1.90 -3.29
CA GLU A 51 1.25 2.72 -2.91
C GLU A 51 0.93 3.70 -1.76
N SER A 52 -0.28 4.29 -1.77
CA SER A 52 -0.66 5.30 -0.77
C SER A 52 -0.75 4.73 0.65
N THR A 53 -1.12 3.46 0.79
CA THR A 53 -1.34 2.81 2.08
C THR A 53 -0.27 1.76 2.41
N SER A 54 0.58 1.42 1.44
CA SER A 54 1.57 0.34 1.51
C SER A 54 0.95 -1.03 1.78
N TRP A 55 -0.28 -1.25 1.31
CA TRP A 55 -0.95 -2.53 1.37
C TRP A 55 -0.87 -3.26 0.03
N TYR A 56 -0.50 -4.52 0.07
CA TYR A 56 -0.67 -5.46 -1.02
C TYR A 56 -1.89 -6.32 -0.75
N TYR A 57 -2.80 -6.38 -1.70
CA TYR A 57 -4.02 -7.17 -1.60
C TYR A 57 -3.96 -8.34 -2.58
N MET A 58 -4.30 -9.52 -2.10
CA MET A 58 -4.47 -10.72 -2.90
C MET A 58 -5.89 -11.25 -2.68
N THR A 59 -6.66 -11.33 -3.75
CA THR A 59 -8.03 -11.83 -3.72
C THR A 59 -8.06 -13.21 -4.34
N LEU A 60 -8.60 -14.17 -3.59
CA LEU A 60 -8.82 -15.54 -4.02
C LEU A 60 -10.33 -15.71 -4.25
N HIS A 61 -10.72 -15.82 -5.52
CA HIS A 61 -12.12 -16.02 -5.91
C HIS A 61 -12.54 -17.46 -5.66
N GLU A 62 -13.80 -17.67 -5.30
CA GLU A 62 -14.38 -18.96 -4.92
C GLU A 62 -13.60 -19.67 -3.83
N ALA A 63 -13.00 -18.90 -2.92
CA ALA A 63 -12.20 -19.39 -1.80
C ALA A 63 -12.71 -18.83 -0.47
N ASP A 64 -12.58 -19.64 0.58
CA ASP A 64 -12.90 -19.29 1.96
C ASP A 64 -11.81 -19.82 2.90
N GLY A 65 -11.86 -19.43 4.17
CA GLY A 65 -10.92 -19.86 5.19
C GLY A 65 -11.27 -19.33 6.57
N ASP A 66 -10.63 -19.84 7.60
CA ASP A 66 -10.73 -19.26 8.94
C ASP A 66 -9.83 -18.03 9.02
N THR A 67 -10.40 -16.83 8.78
CA THR A 67 -9.68 -15.57 8.79
C THR A 67 -8.90 -15.34 10.07
N SER A 68 -9.48 -15.69 11.24
CA SER A 68 -8.84 -15.56 12.55
C SER A 68 -7.62 -16.48 12.72
N GLN A 69 -7.62 -17.62 12.06
CA GLN A 69 -6.50 -18.55 12.05
C GLN A 69 -5.42 -18.06 11.08
N LEU A 70 -5.83 -17.65 9.88
CA LEU A 70 -4.92 -17.18 8.83
C LEU A 70 -4.14 -15.92 9.23
N GLU A 71 -4.77 -15.01 9.99
CA GLU A 71 -4.11 -13.82 10.52
C GLU A 71 -3.02 -14.10 11.58
N LYS A 72 -3.00 -15.31 12.14
CA LYS A 72 -1.92 -15.76 13.05
C LYS A 72 -0.67 -16.22 12.34
N ALA A 73 -0.61 -16.13 11.02
CA ALA A 73 0.57 -16.49 10.23
C ALA A 73 1.81 -15.78 10.76
N LYS A 74 2.93 -16.52 10.81
CA LYS A 74 4.20 -15.94 11.24
C LYS A 74 4.70 -14.97 10.18
N LEU A 75 4.77 -13.69 10.53
CA LEU A 75 5.24 -12.66 9.64
C LEU A 75 6.77 -12.58 9.62
N ALA A 76 7.32 -12.31 8.44
CA ALA A 76 8.73 -12.00 8.24
C ALA A 76 8.85 -10.59 7.66
N TYR A 77 9.79 -9.79 8.18
CA TYR A 77 10.08 -8.48 7.59
C TYR A 77 10.36 -8.64 6.08
N PRO A 78 9.82 -7.81 5.19
CA PRO A 78 9.19 -6.51 5.42
C PRO A 78 7.66 -6.54 5.58
N VAL A 79 7.01 -7.68 5.76
CA VAL A 79 5.59 -7.77 6.07
C VAL A 79 5.39 -7.37 7.54
N LYS A 80 4.61 -6.31 7.76
CA LYS A 80 4.33 -5.73 9.08
C LYS A 80 3.02 -6.23 9.68
N GLN A 81 2.05 -6.50 8.82
CA GLN A 81 0.69 -6.87 9.23
C GLN A 81 0.06 -7.73 8.14
N ILE A 82 -0.81 -8.64 8.57
CA ILE A 82 -1.69 -9.43 7.71
C ILE A 82 -3.12 -9.21 8.16
N GLU A 83 -4.04 -9.11 7.21
CA GLU A 83 -5.48 -9.06 7.44
C GLU A 83 -6.17 -9.97 6.43
N CYS A 84 -7.13 -10.77 6.90
CA CYS A 84 -7.90 -11.67 6.07
C CYS A 84 -9.37 -11.32 6.15
N ILE A 85 -10.02 -11.06 5.02
CA ILE A 85 -11.41 -10.60 4.96
C ILE A 85 -12.19 -11.49 4.00
N ARG A 86 -13.38 -11.91 4.41
CA ARG A 86 -14.35 -12.53 3.50
C ARG A 86 -15.10 -11.45 2.73
N ALA A 87 -15.06 -11.49 1.42
CA ALA A 87 -15.73 -10.57 0.53
C ALA A 87 -16.64 -11.34 -0.43
N GLY A 88 -17.87 -11.59 -0.02
CA GLY A 88 -18.81 -12.46 -0.75
C GLY A 88 -18.30 -13.90 -0.84
N GLU A 89 -18.08 -14.39 -2.06
CA GLU A 89 -17.54 -15.73 -2.34
C GLU A 89 -16.01 -15.72 -2.48
N SER A 90 -15.34 -14.67 -2.01
CA SER A 90 -13.90 -14.51 -2.15
C SER A 90 -13.23 -14.31 -0.78
N LEU A 91 -12.02 -14.82 -0.65
CA LEU A 91 -11.12 -14.51 0.47
C LEU A 91 -10.10 -13.47 0.02
N GLN A 92 -10.05 -12.34 0.69
CA GLN A 92 -9.04 -11.31 0.47
C GLN A 92 -7.98 -11.36 1.58
N ILE A 93 -6.73 -11.43 1.17
CA ILE A 93 -5.55 -11.39 2.04
C ILE A 93 -4.85 -10.07 1.82
N GLY A 94 -4.83 -9.23 2.83
CA GLY A 94 -4.12 -7.95 2.86
C GLY A 94 -2.80 -8.09 3.60
N LEU A 95 -1.72 -7.55 3.03
CA LEU A 95 -0.38 -7.55 3.61
C LEU A 95 0.16 -6.13 3.64
N ARG A 96 0.41 -5.59 4.82
CA ARG A 96 1.04 -4.29 4.97
C ARG A 96 2.55 -4.44 4.88
N LEU A 97 3.15 -3.78 3.89
CA LEU A 97 4.57 -3.90 3.59
C LEU A 97 5.37 -2.68 4.10
N ALA A 98 6.66 -2.88 4.32
CA ALA A 98 7.60 -1.79 4.63
C ALA A 98 8.20 -1.16 3.37
N SER A 99 8.12 -1.85 2.22
CA SER A 99 8.66 -1.44 0.93
C SER A 99 7.58 -1.51 -0.13
N SER A 100 7.71 -0.72 -1.19
CA SER A 100 6.85 -0.79 -2.36
C SER A 100 7.04 -2.11 -3.12
N VAL A 101 6.02 -2.53 -3.86
CA VAL A 101 6.08 -3.73 -4.71
C VAL A 101 6.25 -3.28 -6.16
N GLU A 102 7.35 -3.67 -6.78
CA GLU A 102 7.63 -3.39 -8.19
C GLU A 102 6.95 -4.42 -9.10
N GLN A 103 6.95 -5.69 -8.68
CA GLN A 103 6.39 -6.79 -9.45
C GLN A 103 5.81 -7.85 -8.52
N SER A 104 4.66 -8.42 -8.94
CA SER A 104 4.07 -9.59 -8.30
C SER A 104 3.86 -10.71 -9.31
N GLU A 105 4.21 -11.93 -8.92
CA GLU A 105 4.07 -13.13 -9.74
C GLU A 105 3.41 -14.25 -8.91
N PHE A 106 2.57 -15.06 -9.56
CA PHE A 106 1.88 -16.17 -8.93
C PHE A 106 2.29 -17.49 -9.57
N TYR A 107 2.63 -18.46 -8.72
CA TYR A 107 2.97 -19.81 -9.13
C TYR A 107 2.01 -20.79 -8.46
N TYR A 108 1.52 -21.75 -9.24
CA TYR A 108 0.46 -22.66 -8.85
C TYR A 108 1.00 -24.08 -8.82
N ALA A 109 0.78 -24.78 -7.71
CA ALA A 109 1.08 -26.20 -7.55
C ALA A 109 -0.20 -26.97 -7.25
N SER A 110 -0.35 -28.16 -7.85
CA SER A 110 -1.52 -28.99 -7.67
C SER A 110 -1.32 -30.11 -6.65
N ASP A 111 -0.09 -30.52 -6.42
CA ASP A 111 0.26 -31.59 -5.45
C ASP A 111 1.58 -31.26 -4.76
N PRO A 112 1.55 -30.80 -3.50
CA PRO A 112 0.35 -30.39 -2.75
C PRO A 112 -0.30 -29.13 -3.33
N PRO A 113 -1.61 -28.89 -3.07
CA PRO A 113 -2.30 -27.69 -3.54
C PRO A 113 -1.75 -26.44 -2.84
N GLU A 114 -0.94 -25.68 -3.57
CA GLU A 114 -0.28 -24.48 -3.06
C GLU A 114 -0.28 -23.34 -4.10
N LEU A 115 -0.51 -22.14 -3.61
CA LEU A 115 -0.26 -20.90 -4.35
C LEU A 115 0.96 -20.22 -3.74
N LEU A 116 1.97 -19.89 -4.56
CA LEU A 116 3.11 -19.10 -4.15
C LEU A 116 3.04 -17.74 -4.83
N ALA A 117 2.82 -16.69 -4.06
CA ALA A 117 2.94 -15.31 -4.51
C ALA A 117 4.36 -14.79 -4.23
N SER A 118 5.03 -14.31 -5.27
CA SER A 118 6.35 -13.70 -5.21
C SER A 118 6.22 -12.19 -5.39
N LEU A 119 6.51 -11.41 -4.35
CA LEU A 119 6.52 -9.96 -4.41
C LEU A 119 7.97 -9.48 -4.46
N ARG A 120 8.33 -8.74 -5.52
CA ARG A 120 9.67 -8.16 -5.70
C ARG A 120 9.65 -6.68 -5.34
N PHE A 121 10.72 -6.26 -4.69
CA PHE A 121 10.94 -4.87 -4.31
C PHE A 121 11.89 -4.16 -5.29
N PRO A 122 11.80 -2.84 -5.44
CA PRO A 122 12.72 -2.05 -6.24
C PRO A 122 14.17 -2.28 -5.81
N ILE A 123 15.06 -2.37 -6.78
CA ILE A 123 16.49 -2.59 -6.53
C ILE A 123 17.09 -1.48 -5.65
N SER A 124 16.58 -0.24 -5.77
CA SER A 124 16.97 0.88 -4.92
C SER A 124 16.77 0.59 -3.42
N ASP A 125 15.64 0.01 -3.06
CA ASP A 125 15.28 -0.31 -1.67
C ASP A 125 16.15 -1.47 -1.14
N VAL A 126 16.44 -2.44 -2.01
CA VAL A 126 17.34 -3.55 -1.70
C VAL A 126 18.76 -3.05 -1.45
N LEU A 127 19.28 -2.19 -2.32
CA LEU A 127 20.61 -1.60 -2.16
C LEU A 127 20.71 -0.73 -0.92
N ALA A 128 19.66 0.04 -0.59
CA ALA A 128 19.61 0.85 0.63
C ALA A 128 19.64 -0.04 1.90
N SER A 129 19.06 -1.22 1.84
CA SER A 129 19.05 -2.18 2.98
C SER A 129 20.37 -2.96 3.12
N ILE A 130 21.14 -3.11 2.04
CA ILE A 130 22.45 -3.82 2.02
C ILE A 130 23.61 -2.85 2.25
N ALA A 131 23.42 -1.55 1.96
CA ALA A 131 24.44 -0.55 2.26
C ALA A 131 24.84 -0.72 3.72
N PRO A 132 26.13 -0.95 4.04
CA PRO A 132 26.56 -1.04 5.43
C PRO A 132 26.07 0.23 6.10
N GLU A 133 25.29 0.05 7.16
CA GLU A 133 24.88 1.15 8.05
C GLU A 133 26.18 1.91 8.34
N LYS A 134 26.35 3.05 7.67
CA LYS A 134 27.46 3.94 7.96
C LYS A 134 27.31 4.19 9.44
N GLN A 135 28.15 3.49 10.24
CA GLN A 135 28.27 3.82 11.64
C GLN A 135 28.24 5.34 11.69
N PRO A 136 27.34 5.93 12.46
CA PRO A 136 27.36 7.36 12.59
C PRO A 136 28.78 7.68 13.11
N ASN A 137 29.68 8.03 12.19
CA ASN A 137 30.77 8.85 12.59
C ASN A 137 30.10 9.94 13.42
N THR A 138 30.39 9.95 14.68
CA THR A 138 30.00 10.98 15.63
C THR A 138 30.69 12.30 15.23
N MET A 139 30.51 12.70 13.99
CA MET A 139 30.41 14.11 13.71
C MET A 139 29.05 14.48 14.30
N ILE A 140 29.17 15.16 15.44
CA ILE A 140 28.11 16.02 15.93
C ILE A 140 27.82 16.98 14.77
N VAL A 141 27.02 16.52 13.78
CA VAL A 141 26.31 17.44 12.92
C VAL A 141 25.37 18.10 13.90
N LYS A 142 25.82 19.23 14.40
CA LYS A 142 24.99 20.21 15.04
C LYS A 142 23.83 20.36 14.09
N LYS A 143 22.70 19.67 14.39
CA LYS A 143 21.46 19.79 13.66
C LYS A 143 21.10 21.25 13.86
N THR A 144 21.58 22.08 12.94
CA THR A 144 21.18 23.46 12.87
C THR A 144 19.72 23.35 12.52
N SER A 145 18.89 23.30 13.53
CA SER A 145 17.46 23.50 13.43
C SER A 145 17.34 24.89 12.84
N THR A 146 17.35 24.98 11.53
CA THR A 146 17.02 26.20 10.81
C THR A 146 15.59 26.47 11.17
N LYS A 147 15.39 27.21 12.28
CA LYS A 147 14.07 27.64 12.69
C LYS A 147 13.54 28.48 11.54
N ARG A 148 12.71 27.87 10.70
CA ARG A 148 12.03 28.57 9.62
C ARG A 148 11.44 29.82 10.22
N PRO A 149 11.75 31.02 9.67
CA PRO A 149 11.22 32.25 10.20
C PRO A 149 9.70 32.18 10.32
N ILE A 150 9.17 32.64 11.43
CA ILE A 150 7.72 32.56 11.73
C ILE A 150 6.86 33.15 10.62
N TRP A 151 7.36 34.20 9.95
CA TRP A 151 6.63 34.87 8.87
C TRP A 151 6.44 33.96 7.63
N ILE A 152 7.36 33.05 7.30
CA ILE A 152 7.18 32.09 6.20
C ILE A 152 6.03 31.12 6.51
N ARG A 153 5.99 30.61 7.74
CA ARG A 153 4.85 29.76 8.17
C ARG A 153 3.53 30.51 8.09
N ALA A 154 3.52 31.78 8.57
CA ALA A 154 2.33 32.63 8.50
C ALA A 154 1.90 32.86 7.05
N ALA A 155 2.83 33.09 6.11
CA ALA A 155 2.52 33.29 4.70
C ALA A 155 1.85 32.05 4.07
N TYR A 156 2.33 30.85 4.38
CA TYR A 156 1.68 29.60 3.91
C TYR A 156 0.25 29.45 4.47
N PHE A 157 0.04 29.75 5.75
CA PHE A 157 -1.30 29.67 6.36
C PHE A 157 -2.26 30.71 5.77
N VAL A 158 -1.81 31.95 5.58
CA VAL A 158 -2.63 33.00 4.99
C VAL A 158 -2.93 32.69 3.53
N GLY A 159 -1.93 32.24 2.76
CA GLY A 159 -2.13 31.85 1.35
C GLY A 159 -3.10 30.69 1.19
N ALA A 160 -2.95 29.65 2.00
CA ALA A 160 -3.85 28.50 2.00
C ALA A 160 -5.29 28.88 2.45
N GLY A 161 -5.40 29.74 3.47
CA GLY A 161 -6.69 30.24 3.95
C GLY A 161 -7.44 31.05 2.89
N LEU A 162 -6.76 31.96 2.19
CA LEU A 162 -7.35 32.76 1.10
C LEU A 162 -7.76 31.88 -0.08
N THR A 163 -6.89 30.95 -0.47
CA THR A 163 -7.22 30.00 -1.55
C THR A 163 -8.44 29.14 -1.20
N GLY A 164 -8.47 28.61 0.03
CA GLY A 164 -9.60 27.82 0.52
C GLY A 164 -10.91 28.63 0.61
N ALA A 165 -10.83 29.86 1.11
CA ALA A 165 -11.99 30.74 1.17
C ALA A 165 -12.54 31.07 -0.23
N GLY A 166 -11.65 31.30 -1.21
CA GLY A 166 -12.06 31.55 -2.60
C GLY A 166 -12.78 30.37 -3.25
N PHE A 167 -12.39 29.10 -2.90
CA PHE A 167 -13.12 27.94 -3.39
C PHE A 167 -14.47 27.71 -2.71
N LEU A 168 -14.62 28.12 -1.44
CA LEU A 168 -15.84 27.88 -0.65
C LEU A 168 -16.90 28.95 -0.85
N SER A 169 -16.55 30.18 -1.33
CA SER A 169 -17.44 31.30 -1.38
C SER A 169 -18.42 31.36 -2.57
N GLY A 170 -18.38 30.39 -3.48
CA GLY A 170 -19.33 30.29 -4.59
C GLY A 170 -19.33 31.50 -5.56
N GLU A 171 -20.21 31.48 -6.56
CA GLU A 171 -20.26 32.42 -7.71
C GLU A 171 -20.50 33.91 -7.42
N THR A 172 -20.65 34.30 -6.18
CA THR A 172 -21.04 35.70 -5.83
C THR A 172 -19.88 36.60 -5.42
N GLN A 173 -18.69 36.09 -5.25
CA GLN A 173 -17.52 36.85 -4.82
C GLN A 173 -16.49 36.96 -5.96
N LYS A 174 -15.93 38.17 -6.13
CA LYS A 174 -14.88 38.45 -7.12
C LYS A 174 -13.71 37.53 -6.87
N GLY A 175 -13.50 36.46 -7.65
CA GLY A 175 -12.56 35.39 -7.48
C GLY A 175 -11.06 35.78 -7.43
N TRP A 176 -10.73 36.89 -6.78
CA TRP A 176 -9.37 37.39 -6.60
C TRP A 176 -8.65 36.65 -5.44
N GLU A 177 -9.40 36.07 -4.52
CA GLU A 177 -8.83 35.37 -3.33
C GLU A 177 -7.96 34.21 -3.73
N VAL A 178 -8.37 33.41 -4.72
CA VAL A 178 -7.62 32.24 -5.19
C VAL A 178 -6.29 32.66 -5.81
N PRO A 179 -6.22 33.56 -6.83
CA PRO A 179 -4.95 33.96 -7.41
C PRO A 179 -4.03 34.65 -6.40
N VAL A 180 -4.58 35.47 -5.49
CA VAL A 180 -3.78 36.13 -4.44
C VAL A 180 -3.27 35.13 -3.43
N GLY A 181 -4.07 34.16 -2.97
CA GLY A 181 -3.66 33.12 -2.06
C GLY A 181 -2.54 32.26 -2.65
N MET A 182 -2.66 31.84 -3.92
CA MET A 182 -1.62 31.13 -4.65
C MET A 182 -0.36 31.97 -4.83
N GLY A 183 -0.49 33.25 -5.11
CA GLY A 183 0.63 34.19 -5.22
C GLY A 183 1.45 34.29 -3.92
N ILE A 184 0.77 34.38 -2.79
CA ILE A 184 1.44 34.41 -1.46
C ILE A 184 2.20 33.11 -1.20
N ILE A 185 1.62 31.96 -1.54
CA ILE A 185 2.29 30.65 -1.39
C ILE A 185 3.53 30.58 -2.29
N ALA A 186 3.43 31.03 -3.54
CA ALA A 186 4.54 31.03 -4.48
C ALA A 186 5.70 31.92 -4.01
N VAL A 187 5.40 33.13 -3.54
CA VAL A 187 6.40 34.04 -2.98
C VAL A 187 7.07 33.45 -1.72
N ALA A 188 6.29 32.85 -0.82
CA ALA A 188 6.84 32.19 0.36
C ALA A 188 7.77 31.03 -0.02
N TYR A 189 7.41 30.23 -1.05
CA TYR A 189 8.23 29.15 -1.58
C TYR A 189 9.56 29.65 -2.18
N VAL A 190 9.51 30.69 -2.99
CA VAL A 190 10.72 31.29 -3.59
C VAL A 190 11.62 31.85 -2.50
N ALA A 191 11.07 32.59 -1.52
CA ALA A 191 11.81 33.13 -0.42
C ALA A 191 12.49 32.05 0.43
N GLU A 192 11.81 30.94 0.67
CA GLU A 192 12.36 29.81 1.44
C GLU A 192 13.52 29.12 0.69
N ASN A 193 13.37 28.87 -0.60
CA ASN A 193 14.35 28.06 -1.34
C ASN A 193 15.49 28.88 -1.95
N PHE A 194 15.27 30.11 -2.33
CA PHE A 194 16.28 30.91 -3.03
C PHE A 194 16.93 32.02 -2.18
N ILE A 195 16.22 32.54 -1.17
CA ILE A 195 16.76 33.64 -0.37
C ILE A 195 17.32 33.13 0.96
N ILE A 196 16.69 32.12 1.56
CA ILE A 196 17.06 31.62 2.88
C ILE A 196 17.91 30.34 2.74
N GLY A 197 17.69 29.53 1.69
CA GLY A 197 18.46 28.33 1.39
C GLY A 197 19.94 28.61 1.08
N GLU A 198 20.24 29.65 0.29
CA GLU A 198 21.61 30.03 -0.09
C GLU A 198 22.50 30.60 1.06
N ARG A 199 21.93 30.94 2.20
CA ARG A 199 22.70 31.48 3.33
C ARG A 199 23.32 30.42 4.24
N ASN A 200 23.16 29.14 3.90
CA ASN A 200 23.61 28.01 4.74
C ASN A 200 24.68 27.11 4.10
N ASP A 201 25.31 27.54 2.99
CA ASP A 201 26.47 26.88 2.37
C ASP A 201 27.81 27.54 2.83
#